data_53fe2c37ea7b8d9a53aca79cb6f94efb
#
_entry.id   53fe2c37ea7b8d9a53aca79cb6f94efb
#
_cell.length_a   1.000
_cell.length_b   1.000
_cell.length_c   1.000
_cell.angle_alpha   90.00
_cell.angle_beta   90.00
_cell.angle_gamma   90.00
#
_symmetry.space_group_name_H-M   'P 1'
#
loop_
_entity.id
_entity.type
_entity.pdbx_description
1 polymer ?
#
loop_
_entity_poly.entity_id
_entity_poly.type
_entity_poly.pdbx_seq_one_letter_code
_entity_poly.pdbx_strand_id
1 'polypeptide(L)'
;MTSQDAPAWLAERPEIETIFACICDLNGVMRGKRVPIEQLDKITSGALRMPLSLLSMDIWGEDIEDNELVFDTGDADGLCDFTGRPLSPVDWTSRPAAFAQLWMREEDGRPFMGDPRRALAAVVDRYKALGLTPVVATELEFYIVDPSAAVPQPPCSPVTGKRLDSDGALSLDELQHFDAFLNEVYDACAAQAIPADAAISENGAGQFEINLLHVADPLEAADDAVLFKRLVRGIARKHGFAATFMAKPYGDRAGSGMHVHFSLND
;
A
#
# COMPACT_ATOMS: atom_id res chain seq x y z
N MET A 1 10.01 -4.89 -14.53
CA MET A 1 11.06 -5.82 -14.03
C MET A 1 10.49 -7.23 -14.06
N THR A 2 11.18 -8.19 -14.55
CA THR A 2 10.76 -9.60 -14.50
C THR A 2 11.29 -10.23 -13.21
N SER A 3 10.81 -11.42 -12.84
CA SER A 3 11.38 -12.17 -11.72
C SER A 3 12.91 -12.42 -11.88
N GLN A 4 13.42 -12.31 -13.11
CA GLN A 4 14.84 -12.45 -13.43
C GLN A 4 15.69 -11.23 -13.05
N ASP A 5 15.08 -10.06 -12.85
CA ASP A 5 15.78 -8.82 -12.51
C ASP A 5 15.94 -8.63 -10.98
N ALA A 6 15.16 -9.35 -10.18
CA ALA A 6 15.19 -9.22 -8.72
C ALA A 6 16.56 -9.55 -8.09
N PRO A 7 17.32 -10.59 -8.54
CA PRO A 7 18.65 -10.84 -8.02
C PRO A 7 19.64 -9.70 -8.32
N ALA A 8 19.57 -9.09 -9.51
CA ALA A 8 20.43 -7.97 -9.88
C ALA A 8 20.12 -6.73 -9.03
N TRP A 9 18.85 -6.43 -8.81
CA TRP A 9 18.41 -5.33 -7.95
C TRP A 9 18.93 -5.48 -6.51
N LEU A 10 18.89 -6.71 -5.96
CA LEU A 10 19.40 -7.01 -4.62
C LEU A 10 20.93 -6.98 -4.56
N ALA A 11 21.63 -7.39 -5.62
CA ALA A 11 23.09 -7.33 -5.67
C ALA A 11 23.64 -5.89 -5.54
N GLU A 12 22.86 -4.90 -5.95
CA GLU A 12 23.19 -3.48 -5.78
C GLU A 12 22.86 -2.95 -4.36
N ARG A 13 22.22 -3.77 -3.52
CA ARG A 13 21.74 -3.41 -2.18
C ARG A 13 22.10 -4.48 -1.14
N PRO A 14 23.41 -4.68 -0.89
CA PRO A 14 23.90 -5.77 -0.03
C PRO A 14 23.47 -5.64 1.44
N GLU A 15 23.00 -4.47 1.86
CA GLU A 15 22.47 -4.21 3.19
C GLU A 15 21.09 -4.84 3.42
N ILE A 16 20.38 -5.26 2.36
CA ILE A 16 19.06 -5.88 2.44
C ILE A 16 19.21 -7.38 2.68
N GLU A 17 18.81 -7.83 3.86
CA GLU A 17 18.85 -9.24 4.27
C GLU A 17 17.45 -9.89 4.29
N THR A 18 16.39 -9.09 4.06
CA THR A 18 15.00 -9.52 4.30
C THR A 18 14.08 -8.98 3.23
N ILE A 19 13.14 -9.83 2.81
CA ILE A 19 12.07 -9.49 1.87
C ILE A 19 10.71 -9.64 2.58
N PHE A 20 9.88 -8.61 2.55
CA PHE A 20 8.46 -8.70 2.88
C PHE A 20 7.69 -9.14 1.63
N ALA A 21 7.36 -10.43 1.57
CA ALA A 21 6.56 -11.02 0.49
C ALA A 21 5.08 -10.94 0.87
N CYS A 22 4.29 -10.15 0.14
CA CYS A 22 2.94 -9.78 0.55
C CYS A 22 1.92 -9.86 -0.58
N ILE A 23 0.68 -10.15 -0.18
CA ILE A 23 -0.55 -10.00 -0.95
C ILE A 23 -1.40 -8.90 -0.30
N CYS A 24 -2.34 -8.32 -1.03
CA CYS A 24 -3.30 -7.36 -0.47
C CYS A 24 -4.65 -8.04 -0.30
N ASP A 25 -5.24 -7.98 0.90
CA ASP A 25 -6.58 -8.52 1.16
C ASP A 25 -7.70 -7.56 0.72
N LEU A 26 -8.95 -7.97 0.86
CA LEU A 26 -10.14 -7.17 0.50
C LEU A 26 -10.31 -5.91 1.36
N ASN A 27 -9.64 -5.84 2.51
CA ASN A 27 -9.65 -4.65 3.38
C ASN A 27 -8.49 -3.67 3.05
N GLY A 28 -7.69 -3.96 2.02
CA GLY A 28 -6.50 -3.18 1.69
C GLY A 28 -5.37 -3.35 2.71
N VAL A 29 -5.38 -4.45 3.46
CA VAL A 29 -4.31 -4.80 4.41
C VAL A 29 -3.31 -5.72 3.71
N MET A 30 -2.02 -5.37 3.84
CA MET A 30 -0.95 -6.21 3.31
C MET A 30 -0.70 -7.37 4.26
N ARG A 31 -0.98 -8.58 3.80
CA ARG A 31 -0.75 -9.86 4.49
C ARG A 31 0.46 -10.55 3.87
N GLY A 32 1.27 -11.23 4.66
CA GLY A 32 2.43 -11.90 4.07
C GLY A 32 3.46 -12.39 5.06
N LYS A 33 4.63 -12.71 4.52
CA LYS A 33 5.74 -13.31 5.25
C LYS A 33 6.99 -12.43 5.17
N ARG A 34 7.73 -12.39 6.28
CA ARG A 34 9.10 -11.88 6.30
C ARG A 34 10.03 -13.03 5.93
N VAL A 35 10.65 -12.94 4.77
CA VAL A 35 11.44 -14.01 4.15
C VAL A 35 12.91 -13.60 4.11
N PRO A 36 13.87 -14.45 4.53
CA PRO A 36 15.30 -14.21 4.31
C PRO A 36 15.61 -14.12 2.81
N ILE A 37 16.62 -13.30 2.46
CA ILE A 37 17.01 -13.08 1.05
C ILE A 37 17.42 -14.37 0.33
N GLU A 38 17.97 -15.33 1.05
CA GLU A 38 18.36 -16.65 0.53
C GLU A 38 17.17 -17.46 0.00
N GLN A 39 15.95 -17.05 0.33
CA GLN A 39 14.71 -17.69 -0.15
C GLN A 39 14.06 -16.90 -1.30
N LEU A 40 14.79 -15.97 -1.93
CA LEU A 40 14.28 -15.20 -3.07
C LEU A 40 13.71 -16.12 -4.17
N ASP A 41 14.36 -17.22 -4.44
CA ASP A 41 13.93 -18.18 -5.47
C ASP A 41 12.51 -18.72 -5.23
N LYS A 42 12.09 -18.87 -3.97
CA LYS A 42 10.71 -19.29 -3.67
C LYS A 42 9.68 -18.22 -4.04
N ILE A 43 10.09 -16.95 -3.94
CA ILE A 43 9.23 -15.81 -4.30
C ILE A 43 9.15 -15.69 -5.82
N THR A 44 10.28 -15.71 -6.50
CA THR A 44 10.36 -15.47 -7.95
C THR A 44 9.89 -16.65 -8.79
N SER A 45 9.93 -17.87 -8.26
CA SER A 45 9.43 -19.07 -8.93
C SER A 45 7.94 -19.35 -8.70
N GLY A 46 7.25 -18.57 -7.86
CA GLY A 46 5.86 -18.84 -7.48
C GLY A 46 5.69 -20.05 -6.56
N ALA A 47 6.75 -20.44 -5.84
CA ALA A 47 6.72 -21.57 -4.91
C ALA A 47 6.35 -21.16 -3.46
N LEU A 48 6.21 -19.86 -3.19
CA LEU A 48 5.75 -19.39 -1.89
C LEU A 48 4.26 -19.74 -1.72
N ARG A 49 3.92 -20.26 -0.56
CA ARG A 49 2.54 -20.67 -0.24
C ARG A 49 2.00 -19.84 0.91
N MET A 50 0.72 -19.49 0.82
CA MET A 50 -0.06 -18.87 1.90
C MET A 50 -1.51 -19.38 1.81
N PRO A 51 -2.25 -19.47 2.92
CA PRO A 51 -3.65 -19.83 2.89
C PRO A 51 -4.49 -18.89 2.01
N LEU A 52 -5.41 -19.42 1.23
CA LEU A 52 -6.33 -18.61 0.40
C LEU A 52 -7.25 -17.75 1.26
N SER A 53 -7.58 -18.22 2.47
CA SER A 53 -8.41 -17.52 3.45
C SER A 53 -7.86 -16.17 3.89
N LEU A 54 -6.52 -15.96 3.82
CA LEU A 54 -5.89 -14.67 4.16
C LEU A 54 -6.49 -13.48 3.42
N LEU A 55 -7.05 -13.70 2.22
CA LEU A 55 -7.65 -12.64 1.40
C LEU A 55 -9.09 -12.31 1.81
N SER A 56 -9.72 -13.17 2.61
CA SER A 56 -11.12 -13.04 3.06
C SER A 56 -11.28 -12.81 4.57
N MET A 57 -10.20 -12.52 5.27
CA MET A 57 -10.25 -12.16 6.69
C MET A 57 -11.00 -10.83 6.91
N ASP A 58 -11.50 -10.63 8.11
CA ASP A 58 -12.02 -9.33 8.51
C ASP A 58 -10.89 -8.29 8.71
N ILE A 59 -11.27 -7.05 9.03
CA ILE A 59 -10.29 -5.96 9.23
C ILE A 59 -9.38 -6.18 10.44
N TRP A 60 -9.80 -6.99 11.41
CA TRP A 60 -9.01 -7.34 12.59
C TRP A 60 -8.04 -8.49 12.33
N GLY A 61 -8.22 -9.20 11.21
CA GLY A 61 -7.43 -10.36 10.82
C GLY A 61 -7.98 -11.65 11.40
N GLU A 62 -9.26 -11.69 11.68
CA GLU A 62 -9.97 -12.89 12.13
C GLU A 62 -10.73 -13.54 10.97
N ASP A 63 -10.88 -14.85 11.04
CA ASP A 63 -11.69 -15.58 10.06
C ASP A 63 -13.16 -15.24 10.23
N ILE A 64 -13.84 -15.00 9.10
CA ILE A 64 -15.28 -14.75 9.10
C ILE A 64 -15.99 -16.08 9.31
N GLU A 65 -16.98 -16.11 10.23
CA GLU A 65 -17.86 -17.28 10.42
C GLU A 65 -18.49 -17.69 9.08
N ASP A 66 -18.63 -18.98 8.86
CA ASP A 66 -19.14 -19.56 7.60
C ASP A 66 -18.24 -19.33 6.36
N ASN A 67 -16.96 -18.98 6.55
CA ASN A 67 -16.02 -18.86 5.45
C ASN A 67 -15.67 -20.26 4.88
N GLU A 68 -16.18 -20.56 3.68
CA GLU A 68 -15.95 -21.84 2.99
C GLU A 68 -14.46 -22.15 2.79
N LEU A 69 -13.60 -21.12 2.63
CA LEU A 69 -12.16 -21.29 2.44
C LEU A 69 -11.45 -21.82 3.69
N VAL A 70 -12.01 -21.59 4.88
CA VAL A 70 -11.47 -22.12 6.14
C VAL A 70 -12.12 -23.44 6.51
N PHE A 71 -13.45 -23.43 6.57
CA PHE A 71 -14.20 -24.52 7.21
C PHE A 71 -14.48 -25.70 6.27
N ASP A 72 -14.73 -25.44 4.97
CA ASP A 72 -15.06 -26.49 3.99
C ASP A 72 -13.82 -27.06 3.30
N THR A 73 -12.82 -26.22 3.00
CA THR A 73 -11.61 -26.64 2.29
C THR A 73 -10.44 -26.97 3.23
N GLY A 74 -10.61 -26.75 4.54
CA GLY A 74 -9.56 -26.99 5.53
C GLY A 74 -8.38 -26.03 5.44
N ASP A 75 -8.64 -24.77 5.11
CA ASP A 75 -7.65 -23.69 5.01
C ASP A 75 -6.53 -23.99 4.01
N ALA A 76 -6.94 -24.40 2.81
CA ALA A 76 -6.00 -24.82 1.77
C ALA A 76 -5.04 -23.68 1.34
N ASP A 77 -3.78 -24.04 1.18
CA ASP A 77 -2.77 -23.11 0.64
C ASP A 77 -3.00 -22.81 -0.85
N GLY A 78 -2.86 -21.55 -1.20
CA GLY A 78 -2.63 -21.12 -2.58
C GLY A 78 -1.14 -20.92 -2.87
N LEU A 79 -0.83 -20.78 -4.14
CA LEU A 79 0.51 -20.44 -4.62
C LEU A 79 0.57 -18.93 -4.87
N CYS A 80 1.69 -18.31 -4.49
CA CYS A 80 1.89 -16.88 -4.62
C CYS A 80 2.86 -16.59 -5.76
N ASP A 81 2.33 -16.04 -6.84
CA ASP A 81 3.14 -15.63 -7.99
C ASP A 81 3.67 -14.21 -7.78
N PHE A 82 4.86 -13.95 -8.34
CA PHE A 82 5.41 -12.61 -8.40
C PHE A 82 4.60 -11.77 -9.42
N THR A 83 4.19 -10.55 -9.04
CA THR A 83 3.35 -9.71 -9.91
C THR A 83 4.08 -9.14 -11.11
N GLY A 84 5.42 -9.16 -11.09
CA GLY A 84 6.27 -8.48 -12.06
C GLY A 84 6.58 -7.04 -11.68
N ARG A 85 5.93 -6.48 -10.65
CA ARG A 85 6.35 -5.18 -10.11
C ARG A 85 7.76 -5.31 -9.51
N PRO A 86 8.67 -4.34 -9.74
CA PRO A 86 10.00 -4.34 -9.15
C PRO A 86 9.96 -4.51 -7.63
N LEU A 87 10.99 -5.15 -7.05
CA LEU A 87 11.21 -5.08 -5.61
C LEU A 87 11.32 -3.60 -5.21
N SER A 88 10.68 -3.24 -4.11
CA SER A 88 10.68 -1.88 -3.59
C SER A 88 11.49 -1.81 -2.29
N PRO A 89 12.33 -0.78 -2.09
CA PRO A 89 13.07 -0.61 -0.84
C PRO A 89 12.12 -0.24 0.31
N VAL A 90 12.47 -0.69 1.52
CA VAL A 90 11.75 -0.39 2.76
C VAL A 90 12.75 0.14 3.77
N ASP A 91 12.88 1.47 3.85
CA ASP A 91 13.92 2.16 4.63
C ASP A 91 13.43 2.70 5.98
N TRP A 92 12.15 2.52 6.28
CA TRP A 92 11.53 2.95 7.55
C TRP A 92 11.49 1.88 8.63
N THR A 93 12.10 0.72 8.39
CA THR A 93 12.27 -0.36 9.36
C THR A 93 13.63 -0.23 10.06
N SER A 94 13.83 -0.95 11.17
CA SER A 94 15.09 -0.92 11.93
C SER A 94 16.34 -1.35 11.13
N ARG A 95 16.13 -2.10 10.06
CA ARG A 95 17.14 -2.46 9.06
C ARG A 95 16.51 -2.36 7.67
N PRO A 96 17.25 -1.97 6.65
CA PRO A 96 16.75 -1.97 5.27
C PRO A 96 16.17 -3.33 4.89
N ALA A 97 15.07 -3.30 4.15
CA ALA A 97 14.40 -4.50 3.65
C ALA A 97 13.90 -4.28 2.22
N ALA A 98 13.53 -5.34 1.54
CA ALA A 98 12.81 -5.26 0.28
C ALA A 98 11.34 -5.62 0.47
N PHE A 99 10.51 -5.12 -0.42
CA PHE A 99 9.11 -5.48 -0.54
C PHE A 99 8.86 -6.17 -1.87
N ALA A 100 8.22 -7.33 -1.84
CA ALA A 100 7.79 -8.09 -3.01
C ALA A 100 6.27 -8.22 -3.01
N GLN A 101 5.63 -7.65 -4.01
CA GLN A 101 4.19 -7.77 -4.20
C GLN A 101 3.86 -9.04 -4.98
N LEU A 102 2.95 -9.82 -4.42
CA LEU A 102 2.52 -11.09 -4.96
C LEU A 102 1.01 -11.07 -5.22
N TRP A 103 0.53 -12.02 -5.99
CA TRP A 103 -0.87 -12.35 -6.16
C TRP A 103 -1.07 -13.85 -6.13
N MET A 104 -2.30 -14.30 -5.85
CA MET A 104 -2.55 -15.71 -5.58
C MET A 104 -3.12 -16.46 -6.79
N ARG A 105 -2.81 -17.74 -6.85
CA ARG A 105 -3.47 -18.73 -7.68
C ARG A 105 -3.79 -19.99 -6.87
N GLU A 106 -4.79 -20.70 -7.33
CA GLU A 106 -5.14 -22.02 -6.79
C GLU A 106 -4.05 -23.05 -7.11
N GLU A 107 -4.06 -24.18 -6.42
CA GLU A 107 -3.06 -25.23 -6.59
C GLU A 107 -3.08 -25.87 -7.99
N ASP A 108 -4.23 -25.87 -8.65
CA ASP A 108 -4.40 -26.33 -10.03
C ASP A 108 -3.91 -25.32 -11.10
N GLY A 109 -3.40 -24.17 -10.67
CA GLY A 109 -2.85 -23.12 -11.53
C GLY A 109 -3.84 -22.05 -11.96
N ARG A 110 -5.13 -22.15 -11.62
CA ARG A 110 -6.12 -21.11 -11.93
C ARG A 110 -5.88 -19.86 -11.09
N PRO A 111 -6.10 -18.64 -11.64
CA PRO A 111 -6.11 -17.42 -10.84
C PRO A 111 -7.15 -17.53 -9.71
N PHE A 112 -6.75 -17.17 -8.48
CA PHE A 112 -7.70 -17.09 -7.38
C PHE A 112 -8.44 -15.76 -7.44
N MET A 113 -9.73 -15.81 -7.79
CA MET A 113 -10.55 -14.61 -8.00
C MET A 113 -10.97 -13.89 -6.71
N GLY A 114 -10.71 -14.47 -5.54
CA GLY A 114 -10.78 -13.78 -4.25
C GLY A 114 -9.63 -12.80 -4.01
N ASP A 115 -8.58 -12.86 -4.83
CA ASP A 115 -7.51 -11.87 -4.83
C ASP A 115 -7.97 -10.60 -5.56
N PRO A 116 -8.05 -9.43 -4.87
CA PRO A 116 -8.52 -8.18 -5.47
C PRO A 116 -7.74 -7.78 -6.73
N ARG A 117 -6.43 -8.06 -6.74
CA ARG A 117 -5.58 -7.75 -7.88
C ARG A 117 -5.90 -8.65 -9.10
N ARG A 118 -6.22 -9.94 -8.86
CA ARG A 118 -6.67 -10.84 -9.92
C ARG A 118 -8.03 -10.42 -10.48
N ALA A 119 -8.94 -9.99 -9.59
CA ALA A 119 -10.25 -9.47 -10.01
C ALA A 119 -10.10 -8.23 -10.89
N LEU A 120 -9.24 -7.28 -10.50
CA LEU A 120 -8.94 -6.10 -11.32
C LEU A 120 -8.31 -6.48 -12.66
N ALA A 121 -7.36 -7.42 -12.68
CA ALA A 121 -6.74 -7.90 -13.92
C ALA A 121 -7.78 -8.45 -14.91
N ALA A 122 -8.74 -9.22 -14.43
CA ALA A 122 -9.83 -9.75 -15.28
C ALA A 122 -10.71 -8.63 -15.87
N VAL A 123 -10.90 -7.51 -15.16
CA VAL A 123 -11.60 -6.34 -15.69
C VAL A 123 -10.75 -5.61 -16.73
N VAL A 124 -9.46 -5.43 -16.47
CA VAL A 124 -8.52 -4.79 -17.42
C VAL A 124 -8.44 -5.57 -18.73
N ASP A 125 -8.43 -6.91 -18.66
CA ASP A 125 -8.42 -7.76 -19.86
C ASP A 125 -9.67 -7.57 -20.72
N ARG A 126 -10.83 -7.26 -20.13
CA ARG A 126 -12.06 -6.92 -20.89
C ARG A 126 -11.90 -5.61 -21.65
N TYR A 127 -11.26 -4.59 -21.07
CA TYR A 127 -10.96 -3.34 -21.78
C TYR A 127 -9.97 -3.58 -22.93
N LYS A 128 -8.90 -4.34 -22.66
CA LYS A 128 -7.92 -4.72 -23.71
C LYS A 128 -8.60 -5.44 -24.90
N ALA A 129 -9.56 -6.34 -24.60
CA ALA A 129 -10.33 -7.04 -25.66
C ALA A 129 -11.19 -6.11 -26.52
N LEU A 130 -11.54 -4.91 -26.00
CA LEU A 130 -12.23 -3.85 -26.73
C LEU A 130 -11.27 -2.87 -27.44
N GLY A 131 -9.97 -3.08 -27.34
CA GLY A 131 -8.95 -2.16 -27.86
C GLY A 131 -8.81 -0.86 -27.05
N LEU A 132 -9.28 -0.86 -25.78
CA LEU A 132 -9.26 0.32 -24.91
C LEU A 132 -8.20 0.18 -23.83
N THR A 133 -7.52 1.27 -23.54
CA THR A 133 -6.53 1.39 -22.46
C THR A 133 -7.09 2.32 -21.38
N PRO A 134 -7.43 1.78 -20.19
CA PRO A 134 -7.79 2.61 -19.05
C PRO A 134 -6.58 3.38 -18.53
N VAL A 135 -6.76 4.67 -18.23
CA VAL A 135 -5.78 5.54 -17.59
C VAL A 135 -6.35 5.98 -16.26
N VAL A 136 -5.61 5.74 -15.18
CA VAL A 136 -6.10 5.91 -13.80
C VAL A 136 -5.13 6.74 -12.98
N ALA A 137 -5.67 7.63 -12.15
CA ALA A 137 -4.96 8.31 -11.08
C ALA A 137 -5.74 8.18 -9.77
N THR A 138 -5.03 8.26 -8.65
CA THR A 138 -5.64 8.25 -7.32
C THR A 138 -5.18 9.44 -6.50
N GLU A 139 -6.08 10.00 -5.69
CA GLU A 139 -5.81 11.01 -4.68
C GLU A 139 -6.15 10.41 -3.34
N LEU A 140 -5.19 10.40 -2.41
CA LEU A 140 -5.37 9.74 -1.13
C LEU A 140 -5.22 10.74 0.01
N GLU A 141 -6.33 10.96 0.72
CA GLU A 141 -6.33 11.71 1.96
C GLU A 141 -5.99 10.81 3.16
N PHE A 142 -5.27 11.37 4.11
CA PHE A 142 -4.92 10.69 5.35
C PHE A 142 -4.71 11.68 6.50
N TYR A 143 -4.90 11.20 7.71
CA TYR A 143 -4.54 11.93 8.91
C TYR A 143 -3.23 11.42 9.50
N ILE A 144 -2.38 12.34 9.93
CA ILE A 144 -1.34 12.07 10.91
C ILE A 144 -1.95 12.26 12.29
N VAL A 145 -1.71 11.32 13.19
CA VAL A 145 -2.26 11.32 14.54
C VAL A 145 -1.18 11.07 15.59
N ASP A 146 -1.43 11.54 16.80
CA ASP A 146 -0.59 11.25 17.95
C ASP A 146 -0.75 9.78 18.38
N PRO A 147 0.30 8.95 18.28
CA PRO A 147 0.21 7.52 18.62
C PRO A 147 0.11 7.25 20.13
N SER A 148 0.36 8.23 20.99
CA SER A 148 0.32 8.08 22.44
C SER A 148 -1.10 8.15 23.03
N ALA A 149 -2.07 8.63 22.24
CA ALA A 149 -3.44 8.81 22.67
C ALA A 149 -4.26 7.53 22.45
N ALA A 150 -5.09 7.15 23.43
CA ALA A 150 -5.99 6.00 23.32
C ALA A 150 -7.12 6.21 22.29
N VAL A 151 -7.47 7.47 22.02
CA VAL A 151 -8.41 7.90 20.98
C VAL A 151 -7.61 8.77 19.99
N PRO A 152 -7.82 8.65 18.68
CA PRO A 152 -7.11 9.47 17.70
C PRO A 152 -7.17 10.96 18.07
N GLN A 153 -6.01 11.59 18.10
CA GLN A 153 -5.88 13.03 18.35
C GLN A 153 -4.93 13.63 17.31
N PRO A 154 -5.12 14.90 16.92
CA PRO A 154 -4.18 15.59 16.05
C PRO A 154 -2.76 15.52 16.61
N PRO A 155 -1.73 15.52 15.78
CA PRO A 155 -0.35 15.51 16.23
C PRO A 155 0.06 16.86 16.84
N CYS A 156 1.17 16.88 17.54
CA CYS A 156 1.86 18.13 17.84
C CYS A 156 2.70 18.56 16.62
N SER A 157 2.68 19.84 16.30
CA SER A 157 3.56 20.41 15.29
C SER A 157 5.02 20.17 15.65
N PRO A 158 5.85 19.61 14.76
CA PRO A 158 7.29 19.44 14.99
C PRO A 158 8.03 20.77 15.20
N VAL A 159 7.49 21.86 14.67
CA VAL A 159 8.10 23.20 14.75
C VAL A 159 7.78 23.90 16.06
N THR A 160 6.50 23.87 16.48
CA THR A 160 6.03 24.64 17.66
C THR A 160 5.89 23.81 18.91
N GLY A 161 5.86 22.48 18.80
CA GLY A 161 5.55 21.56 19.90
C GLY A 161 4.09 21.58 20.37
N LYS A 162 3.24 22.43 19.78
CA LYS A 162 1.83 22.56 20.15
C LYS A 162 0.98 21.59 19.36
N ARG A 163 -0.05 21.03 20.01
CA ARG A 163 -1.05 20.22 19.34
C ARG A 163 -1.83 21.06 18.32
N LEU A 164 -2.05 20.51 17.15
CA LEU A 164 -2.89 21.16 16.14
C LEU A 164 -4.34 21.15 16.61
N ASP A 165 -4.99 22.30 16.49
CA ASP A 165 -6.38 22.51 16.95
C ASP A 165 -7.26 23.23 15.93
N SER A 166 -6.68 23.72 14.85
CA SER A 166 -7.37 24.47 13.80
C SER A 166 -7.38 23.70 12.48
N ASP A 167 -8.43 23.93 11.71
CA ASP A 167 -8.56 23.46 10.34
C ASP A 167 -7.82 24.44 9.42
N GLY A 168 -6.97 23.94 8.55
CA GLY A 168 -6.09 24.76 7.73
C GLY A 168 -6.05 24.32 6.27
N ALA A 169 -7.21 24.24 5.61
CA ALA A 169 -7.25 23.88 4.20
C ALA A 169 -6.31 24.73 3.35
N LEU A 170 -5.43 24.08 2.58
CA LEU A 170 -4.42 24.69 1.71
C LEU A 170 -3.39 25.55 2.47
N SER A 171 -3.18 25.28 3.78
CA SER A 171 -2.22 26.00 4.59
C SER A 171 -0.79 25.62 4.24
N LEU A 172 -0.03 26.54 3.69
CA LEU A 172 1.40 26.35 3.48
C LEU A 172 2.19 26.26 4.79
N ASP A 173 1.74 26.95 5.84
CA ASP A 173 2.39 26.87 7.16
C ASP A 173 2.27 25.44 7.73
N GLU A 174 1.12 24.80 7.56
CA GLU A 174 0.94 23.42 8.02
C GLU A 174 1.82 22.44 7.23
N LEU A 175 1.91 22.58 5.90
CA LEU A 175 2.84 21.80 5.09
C LEU A 175 4.29 22.00 5.55
N GLN A 176 4.70 23.24 5.87
CA GLN A 176 6.04 23.54 6.37
C GLN A 176 6.30 22.96 7.76
N HIS A 177 5.29 22.88 8.62
CA HIS A 177 5.44 22.24 9.92
C HIS A 177 5.79 20.75 9.81
N PHE A 178 5.32 20.07 8.77
CA PHE A 178 5.57 18.65 8.52
C PHE A 178 6.54 18.39 7.35
N ASP A 179 7.31 19.42 6.95
CA ASP A 179 8.22 19.38 5.79
C ASP A 179 9.16 18.17 5.82
N ALA A 180 9.79 17.86 6.94
CA ALA A 180 10.71 16.72 7.04
C ALA A 180 10.00 15.37 6.82
N PHE A 181 8.77 15.23 7.29
CA PHE A 181 7.95 14.03 7.05
C PHE A 181 7.52 13.93 5.59
N LEU A 182 7.02 15.02 5.01
CA LEU A 182 6.55 15.04 3.62
C LEU A 182 7.69 14.80 2.64
N ASN A 183 8.86 15.42 2.86
CA ASN A 183 10.04 15.18 2.03
C ASN A 183 10.45 13.70 2.04
N GLU A 184 10.47 13.05 3.21
CA GLU A 184 10.81 11.64 3.29
C GLU A 184 9.74 10.75 2.62
N VAL A 185 8.46 11.14 2.66
CA VAL A 185 7.40 10.47 1.88
C VAL A 185 7.67 10.57 0.38
N TYR A 186 8.05 11.75 -0.13
CA TYR A 186 8.41 11.92 -1.55
C TYR A 186 9.65 11.11 -1.94
N ASP A 187 10.69 11.11 -1.10
CA ASP A 187 11.90 10.32 -1.33
C ASP A 187 11.57 8.83 -1.43
N ALA A 188 10.73 8.33 -0.55
CA ALA A 188 10.28 6.94 -0.57
C ALA A 188 9.39 6.63 -1.78
N CYS A 189 8.52 7.56 -2.18
CA CYS A 189 7.74 7.42 -3.42
C CYS A 189 8.66 7.30 -4.63
N ALA A 190 9.64 8.18 -4.74
CA ALA A 190 10.64 8.14 -5.82
C ALA A 190 11.43 6.83 -5.83
N ALA A 191 11.88 6.35 -4.66
CA ALA A 191 12.62 5.09 -4.53
C ALA A 191 11.79 3.86 -4.91
N GLN A 192 10.47 3.92 -4.76
CA GLN A 192 9.53 2.86 -5.11
C GLN A 192 8.86 3.05 -6.48
N ALA A 193 9.27 4.07 -7.23
CA ALA A 193 8.67 4.47 -8.51
C ALA A 193 7.16 4.75 -8.41
N ILE A 194 6.70 5.29 -7.28
CA ILE A 194 5.32 5.76 -7.09
C ILE A 194 5.25 7.21 -7.57
N PRO A 195 4.39 7.56 -8.53
CA PRO A 195 4.37 8.86 -9.18
C PRO A 195 3.63 9.91 -8.33
N ALA A 196 4.17 10.25 -7.15
CA ALA A 196 3.62 11.28 -6.28
C ALA A 196 3.76 12.68 -6.90
N ASP A 197 2.69 13.47 -6.82
CA ASP A 197 2.60 14.84 -7.32
C ASP A 197 2.41 15.83 -6.14
N ALA A 198 1.42 16.69 -6.18
CA ALA A 198 1.20 17.71 -5.15
C ALA A 198 0.79 17.14 -3.80
N ALA A 199 1.29 17.75 -2.71
CA ALA A 199 0.76 17.58 -1.37
C ALA A 199 -0.10 18.77 -0.97
N ILE A 200 -1.20 18.51 -0.30
CA ILE A 200 -2.17 19.49 0.16
C ILE A 200 -2.39 19.30 1.67
N SER A 201 -2.44 20.40 2.41
CA SER A 201 -3.01 20.42 3.75
C SER A 201 -4.53 20.48 3.62
N GLU A 202 -5.22 19.53 4.21
CA GLU A 202 -6.66 19.35 4.12
C GLU A 202 -7.43 20.04 5.25
N ASN A 203 -8.78 19.88 5.27
CA ASN A 203 -9.66 20.57 6.22
C ASN A 203 -9.46 20.14 7.69
N GLY A 204 -8.91 18.96 7.95
CA GLY A 204 -8.72 18.49 9.31
C GLY A 204 -7.32 18.75 9.84
N ALA A 205 -7.18 19.11 11.11
CA ALA A 205 -5.89 19.31 11.76
C ALA A 205 -4.99 18.06 11.64
N GLY A 206 -3.87 18.16 10.91
CA GLY A 206 -2.98 17.05 10.57
C GLY A 206 -3.51 16.15 9.44
N GLN A 207 -4.47 16.61 8.66
CA GLN A 207 -4.94 15.94 7.45
C GLN A 207 -4.18 16.44 6.23
N PHE A 208 -3.72 15.50 5.42
CA PHE A 208 -3.00 15.75 4.17
C PHE A 208 -3.59 14.92 3.04
N GLU A 209 -3.45 15.42 1.83
CA GLU A 209 -3.66 14.69 0.58
C GLU A 209 -2.36 14.66 -0.21
N ILE A 210 -2.08 13.54 -0.86
CA ILE A 210 -1.05 13.46 -1.90
C ILE A 210 -1.65 12.80 -3.12
N ASN A 211 -1.55 13.50 -4.24
CA ASN A 211 -2.04 13.05 -5.52
C ASN A 211 -1.01 12.14 -6.18
N LEU A 212 -1.46 11.04 -6.77
CA LEU A 212 -0.64 10.21 -7.63
C LEU A 212 -0.99 10.50 -9.09
N LEU A 213 0.03 10.62 -9.93
CA LEU A 213 -0.16 10.93 -11.36
C LEU A 213 -0.85 9.80 -12.11
N HIS A 214 -1.44 10.16 -13.24
CA HIS A 214 -2.13 9.24 -14.13
C HIS A 214 -1.17 8.21 -14.74
N VAL A 215 -1.53 6.94 -14.68
CA VAL A 215 -0.82 5.83 -15.32
C VAL A 215 -1.75 5.04 -16.24
N ALA A 216 -1.23 4.58 -17.37
CA ALA A 216 -1.99 3.82 -18.38
C ALA A 216 -2.02 2.31 -18.05
N ASP A 217 -1.97 1.97 -16.79
CA ASP A 217 -2.11 0.62 -16.26
C ASP A 217 -2.86 0.65 -14.92
N PRO A 218 -4.14 0.24 -14.87
CA PRO A 218 -4.92 0.23 -13.64
C PRO A 218 -4.35 -0.68 -12.54
N LEU A 219 -3.61 -1.75 -12.89
CA LEU A 219 -2.95 -2.59 -11.91
C LEU A 219 -1.80 -1.84 -11.24
N GLU A 220 -1.02 -1.10 -12.01
CA GLU A 220 0.05 -0.25 -11.49
C GLU A 220 -0.52 0.85 -10.59
N ALA A 221 -1.58 1.55 -11.02
CA ALA A 221 -2.23 2.59 -10.21
C ALA A 221 -2.76 2.04 -8.88
N ALA A 222 -3.36 0.85 -8.87
CA ALA A 222 -3.85 0.20 -7.65
C ALA A 222 -2.69 -0.24 -6.74
N ASP A 223 -1.62 -0.79 -7.32
CA ASP A 223 -0.41 -1.16 -6.59
C ASP A 223 0.23 0.07 -5.94
N ASP A 224 0.34 1.19 -6.67
CA ASP A 224 0.87 2.46 -6.18
C ASP A 224 0.07 2.98 -4.98
N ALA A 225 -1.26 2.98 -5.07
CA ALA A 225 -2.12 3.41 -3.98
C ALA A 225 -1.92 2.57 -2.71
N VAL A 226 -1.81 1.25 -2.82
CA VAL A 226 -1.60 0.36 -1.68
C VAL A 226 -0.21 0.53 -1.07
N LEU A 227 0.83 0.63 -1.90
CA LEU A 227 2.20 0.86 -1.45
C LEU A 227 2.37 2.25 -0.83
N PHE A 228 1.74 3.27 -1.41
CA PHE A 228 1.69 4.62 -0.86
C PHE A 228 1.13 4.63 0.58
N LYS A 229 -0.02 4.00 0.81
CA LYS A 229 -0.59 3.86 2.17
C LYS A 229 0.38 3.20 3.13
N ARG A 230 1.15 2.22 2.67
CA ARG A 230 2.13 1.50 3.48
C ARG A 230 3.34 2.37 3.83
N LEU A 231 3.92 3.05 2.85
CA LEU A 231 5.09 3.91 3.08
C LEU A 231 4.75 5.10 3.98
N VAL A 232 3.62 5.77 3.77
CA VAL A 232 3.17 6.88 4.63
C VAL A 232 3.05 6.42 6.09
N ARG A 233 2.43 5.27 6.35
CA ARG A 233 2.34 4.71 7.71
C ARG A 233 3.71 4.36 8.30
N GLY A 234 4.63 3.86 7.48
CA GLY A 234 5.98 3.50 7.88
C GLY A 234 6.80 4.73 8.28
N ILE A 235 6.79 5.74 7.41
CA ILE A 235 7.51 7.00 7.61
C ILE A 235 6.92 7.79 8.76
N ALA A 236 5.58 7.86 8.89
CA ALA A 236 4.94 8.50 10.03
C ALA A 236 5.47 7.94 11.37
N ARG A 237 5.58 6.61 11.50
CA ARG A 237 6.16 5.97 12.69
C ARG A 237 7.62 6.38 12.93
N LYS A 238 8.41 6.50 11.87
CA LYS A 238 9.81 6.96 11.98
C LYS A 238 9.91 8.38 12.50
N HIS A 239 8.93 9.24 12.17
CA HIS A 239 8.79 10.60 12.67
C HIS A 239 8.06 10.72 14.02
N GLY A 240 7.72 9.59 14.67
CA GLY A 240 7.02 9.59 15.97
C GLY A 240 5.51 9.83 15.86
N PHE A 241 4.94 9.72 14.66
CA PHE A 241 3.50 9.82 14.40
C PHE A 241 2.88 8.46 14.10
N ALA A 242 1.55 8.42 14.02
CA ALA A 242 0.84 7.39 13.27
C ALA A 242 0.09 8.04 12.11
N ALA A 243 -0.14 7.29 11.03
CA ALA A 243 -0.96 7.73 9.92
C ALA A 243 -2.16 6.79 9.74
N THR A 244 -3.33 7.38 9.49
CA THR A 244 -4.56 6.64 9.22
C THR A 244 -5.20 7.07 7.92
N PHE A 245 -5.63 6.09 7.13
CA PHE A 245 -6.44 6.24 5.93
C PHE A 245 -7.91 5.85 6.18
N MET A 246 -8.33 5.83 7.45
CA MET A 246 -9.71 5.59 7.83
C MET A 246 -10.60 6.70 7.26
N ALA A 247 -11.69 6.33 6.61
CA ALA A 247 -12.58 7.30 5.96
C ALA A 247 -13.15 8.36 6.91
N LYS A 248 -13.36 8.01 8.18
CA LYS A 248 -13.88 8.95 9.21
C LYS A 248 -13.24 8.67 10.56
N PRO A 249 -11.95 9.08 10.78
CA PRO A 249 -11.27 8.83 12.05
C PRO A 249 -11.81 9.68 13.21
N TYR A 250 -12.38 10.86 12.91
CA TYR A 250 -12.99 11.77 13.86
C TYR A 250 -14.46 12.00 13.49
N GLY A 251 -15.38 11.83 14.45
CA GLY A 251 -16.81 11.96 14.22
C GLY A 251 -17.25 13.37 13.81
N ASP A 252 -16.54 14.38 14.31
CA ASP A 252 -16.84 15.81 14.18
C ASP A 252 -15.91 16.58 13.21
N ARG A 253 -14.92 15.92 12.58
CA ARG A 253 -13.99 16.55 11.64
C ARG A 253 -14.20 16.03 10.21
N ALA A 254 -13.47 16.58 9.26
CA ALA A 254 -13.49 16.11 7.86
C ALA A 254 -13.17 14.60 7.77
N GLY A 255 -13.79 13.91 6.83
CA GLY A 255 -13.43 12.55 6.47
C GLY A 255 -12.24 12.55 5.51
N SER A 256 -11.59 11.39 5.34
CA SER A 256 -10.56 11.19 4.32
C SER A 256 -11.17 10.56 3.08
N GLY A 257 -11.09 11.26 1.96
CA GLY A 257 -11.48 10.76 0.64
C GLY A 257 -10.41 9.86 0.01
N MET A 258 -10.85 9.13 -1.00
CA MET A 258 -10.01 8.51 -1.99
C MET A 258 -10.66 8.75 -3.34
N HIS A 259 -10.15 9.71 -4.10
CA HIS A 259 -10.65 9.96 -5.44
C HIS A 259 -9.95 9.05 -6.45
N VAL A 260 -10.71 8.58 -7.41
CA VAL A 260 -10.20 7.78 -8.52
C VAL A 260 -10.58 8.48 -9.81
N HIS A 261 -9.59 9.02 -10.52
CA HIS A 261 -9.75 9.57 -11.86
C HIS A 261 -9.60 8.45 -12.88
N PHE A 262 -10.48 8.42 -13.84
CA PHE A 262 -10.55 7.35 -14.81
C PHE A 262 -10.87 7.92 -16.20
N SER A 263 -10.06 7.54 -17.19
CA SER A 263 -10.31 7.81 -18.60
C SER A 263 -9.98 6.60 -19.45
N LEU A 264 -10.48 6.60 -20.68
CA LEU A 264 -10.22 5.54 -21.66
C LEU A 264 -9.55 6.15 -22.88
N ASN A 265 -8.48 5.51 -23.32
CA ASN A 265 -7.79 5.85 -24.56
C ASN A 265 -7.92 4.69 -25.55
N ASP A 266 -7.96 5.07 -26.86
CA ASP A 266 -7.99 4.13 -28.00
C ASP A 266 -6.61 3.51 -28.24
#